data_268062b1b752c166aa0b9cab5c3bdb87
#
_entry.id   268062b1b752c166aa0b9cab5c3bdb87
#
_cell.length_a   1.000
_cell.length_b   1.000
_cell.length_c   1.000
_cell.angle_alpha   90.00
_cell.angle_beta   90.00
_cell.angle_gamma   90.00
#
_symmetry.space_group_name_H-M   'P 1'
#
loop_
_entity.id
_entity.type
_entity.pdbx_description
1 polymer ?
#
loop_
_entity_poly.entity_id
_entity_poly.type
_entity_poly.pdbx_seq_one_letter_code
_entity_poly.pdbx_strand_id
1 'polypeptide(L)'
;MSQRKVESIQTEDAIPNEDYITYDIRFVLAAAAMELEIIINVEAQRSMSHSRLGYHLENRIVFYLARLISSQKGINFAKSEYDNIKKVYSIWICMDADRTSDSISRISLKADTLFGKPCGFPKLDKMCGMVIRIRNNNN
;
A
#
# COMPACT_ATOMS: atom_id res chain seq x y z
N MET A 1 -5.16 -16.55 -22.76
CA MET A 1 -5.62 -15.60 -21.71
C MET A 1 -4.94 -15.96 -20.39
N SER A 2 -4.21 -15.05 -19.82
CA SER A 2 -3.62 -15.21 -18.49
C SER A 2 -4.72 -15.22 -17.44
N GLN A 3 -4.91 -16.31 -16.72
CA GLN A 3 -5.82 -16.35 -15.59
C GLN A 3 -5.20 -15.60 -14.41
N ARG A 4 -5.88 -14.59 -13.92
CA ARG A 4 -5.52 -13.90 -12.68
C ARG A 4 -6.12 -14.65 -11.51
N LYS A 5 -5.29 -15.02 -10.56
CA LYS A 5 -5.73 -15.63 -9.31
C LYS A 5 -5.75 -14.57 -8.22
N VAL A 6 -6.88 -14.43 -7.53
CA VAL A 6 -7.03 -13.57 -6.36
C VAL A 6 -7.20 -14.45 -5.14
N GLU A 7 -6.33 -14.27 -4.17
CA GLU A 7 -6.41 -15.00 -2.89
C GLU A 7 -6.63 -14.00 -1.75
N SER A 8 -7.64 -14.28 -0.93
CA SER A 8 -7.84 -13.55 0.33
C SER A 8 -6.80 -14.01 1.34
N ILE A 9 -6.18 -13.07 2.03
CA ILE A 9 -5.22 -13.33 3.10
C ILE A 9 -5.70 -12.71 4.41
N GLN A 10 -5.02 -13.06 5.51
CA GLN A 10 -5.39 -12.52 6.82
C GLN A 10 -5.43 -11.00 6.83
N THR A 11 -6.48 -10.45 7.44
CA THR A 11 -6.65 -9.01 7.64
C THR A 11 -5.88 -8.49 8.85
N GLU A 12 -5.47 -9.39 9.76
CA GLU A 12 -4.62 -9.06 10.90
C GLU A 12 -3.16 -9.37 10.58
N ASP A 13 -2.29 -8.47 10.99
CA ASP A 13 -0.86 -8.59 10.81
C ASP A 13 -0.14 -8.40 12.15
N ALA A 14 0.66 -9.39 12.53
CA ALA A 14 1.40 -9.40 13.77
C ALA A 14 2.89 -9.52 13.51
N ILE A 15 3.66 -8.62 14.10
CA ILE A 15 5.12 -8.71 14.18
C ILE A 15 5.51 -8.88 15.65
N PRO A 16 6.46 -9.76 16.00
CA PRO A 16 6.90 -9.91 17.37
C PRO A 16 7.29 -8.56 17.99
N ASN A 17 6.76 -8.28 19.18
CA ASN A 17 6.95 -7.04 19.94
C ASN A 17 6.33 -5.78 19.34
N GLU A 18 5.41 -5.94 18.38
CA GLU A 18 4.62 -4.84 17.82
C GLU A 18 3.12 -5.15 17.94
N ASP A 19 2.31 -4.08 17.95
CA ASP A 19 0.85 -4.21 17.98
C ASP A 19 0.30 -4.79 16.67
N TYR A 20 -0.86 -5.42 16.74
CA TYR A 20 -1.58 -5.87 15.54
C TYR A 20 -2.09 -4.70 14.71
N ILE A 21 -2.02 -4.86 13.40
CA ILE A 21 -2.71 -4.00 12.43
C ILE A 21 -3.84 -4.80 11.81
N THR A 22 -5.03 -4.20 11.80
CA THR A 22 -6.19 -4.77 11.09
C THR A 22 -6.41 -3.97 9.81
N TYR A 23 -6.47 -4.69 8.69
CA TYR A 23 -6.79 -4.14 7.38
C TYR A 23 -8.28 -4.37 7.08
N ASP A 24 -8.93 -3.40 6.42
CA ASP A 24 -10.33 -3.57 5.99
C ASP A 24 -10.45 -4.73 5.00
N ILE A 25 -9.62 -4.74 3.97
CA ILE A 25 -9.52 -5.84 3.01
C ILE A 25 -8.05 -6.04 2.66
N ARG A 26 -7.60 -7.27 2.68
CA ARG A 26 -6.25 -7.64 2.26
C ARG A 26 -6.31 -8.87 1.35
N PHE A 27 -5.60 -8.83 0.23
CA PHE A 27 -5.54 -9.96 -0.71
C PHE A 27 -4.24 -9.96 -1.51
N VAL A 28 -3.92 -11.14 -2.08
CA VAL A 28 -2.81 -11.32 -3.01
C VAL A 28 -3.37 -11.46 -4.42
N LEU A 29 -2.86 -10.68 -5.33
CA LEU A 29 -3.12 -10.82 -6.76
C LEU A 29 -1.91 -11.46 -7.43
N ALA A 30 -2.12 -12.63 -8.02
CA ALA A 30 -1.12 -13.34 -8.78
C ALA A 30 -1.52 -13.42 -10.26
N ALA A 31 -0.60 -13.06 -11.14
CA ALA A 31 -0.75 -13.21 -12.59
C ALA A 31 0.20 -14.31 -13.07
N ALA A 32 -0.35 -15.47 -13.42
CA ALA A 32 0.42 -16.67 -13.73
C ALA A 32 1.41 -16.49 -14.89
N ALA A 33 1.11 -15.62 -15.87
CA ALA A 33 1.97 -15.39 -17.03
C ALA A 33 3.17 -14.47 -16.76
N MET A 34 3.21 -13.76 -15.63
CA MET A 34 4.24 -12.76 -15.33
C MET A 34 5.03 -13.06 -14.05
N GLU A 35 4.71 -14.14 -13.35
CA GLU A 35 5.26 -14.46 -12.02
C GLU A 35 5.18 -13.24 -11.05
N LEU A 36 4.21 -12.38 -11.29
CA LEU A 36 4.00 -11.17 -10.51
C LEU A 36 3.00 -11.43 -9.41
N GLU A 37 3.44 -11.35 -8.18
CA GLU A 37 2.56 -11.31 -7.02
C GLU A 37 2.61 -9.92 -6.39
N ILE A 38 1.44 -9.39 -6.11
CA ILE A 38 1.29 -8.12 -5.40
C ILE A 38 0.35 -8.31 -4.21
N ILE A 39 0.65 -7.63 -3.13
CA ILE A 39 -0.19 -7.60 -1.94
C ILE A 39 -0.96 -6.28 -1.96
N ILE A 40 -2.27 -6.37 -1.81
CA ILE A 40 -3.14 -5.20 -1.85
C ILE A 40 -3.94 -5.15 -0.55
N ASN A 41 -3.95 -4.01 0.13
CA ASN A 41 -4.97 -3.69 1.11
C ASN A 41 -5.84 -2.53 0.63
N VAL A 42 -7.11 -2.58 0.96
CA VAL A 42 -8.08 -1.53 0.65
C VAL A 42 -8.71 -1.05 1.95
N GLU A 43 -8.69 0.26 2.15
CA GLU A 43 -9.24 0.93 3.32
C GLU A 43 -10.34 1.90 2.90
N ALA A 44 -11.49 1.84 3.57
CA ALA A 44 -12.53 2.84 3.44
C ALA A 44 -12.35 3.90 4.53
N GLN A 45 -12.11 5.13 4.13
CA GLN A 45 -11.86 6.25 5.03
C GLN A 45 -12.98 7.28 4.93
N ARG A 46 -13.72 7.47 6.00
CA ARG A 46 -14.85 8.43 6.00
C ARG A 46 -14.38 9.87 5.92
N SER A 47 -13.31 10.23 6.59
CA SER A 47 -12.78 11.59 6.60
C SER A 47 -11.27 11.61 6.45
N MET A 48 -10.75 12.62 5.74
CA MET A 48 -9.34 12.94 5.65
C MET A 48 -8.92 14.10 6.56
N SER A 49 -9.87 14.73 7.24
CA SER A 49 -9.61 15.90 8.06
C SER A 49 -8.73 15.56 9.26
N HIS A 50 -7.60 16.25 9.40
CA HIS A 50 -6.72 16.14 10.56
C HIS A 50 -7.47 16.35 11.88
N SER A 51 -8.39 17.32 11.93
CA SER A 51 -9.17 17.62 13.14
C SER A 51 -10.08 16.46 13.57
N ARG A 52 -10.57 15.65 12.63
CA ARG A 52 -11.42 14.48 12.93
C ARG A 52 -10.59 13.24 13.21
N LEU A 53 -9.47 13.04 12.50
CA LEU A 53 -8.62 11.87 12.67
C LEU A 53 -7.66 12.00 13.86
N GLY A 54 -7.22 13.22 14.20
CA GLY A 54 -6.16 13.47 15.17
C GLY A 54 -4.75 13.25 14.61
N TYR A 55 -4.62 12.90 13.32
CA TYR A 55 -3.35 12.70 12.61
C TYR A 55 -3.52 13.01 11.12
N HIS A 56 -2.41 13.13 10.41
CA HIS A 56 -2.40 13.24 8.94
C HIS A 56 -2.52 11.85 8.31
N LEU A 57 -3.49 11.68 7.41
CA LEU A 57 -3.77 10.38 6.77
C LEU A 57 -2.55 9.79 6.05
N GLU A 58 -1.74 10.63 5.42
CA GLU A 58 -0.51 10.18 4.72
C GLU A 58 0.46 9.45 5.66
N ASN A 59 0.53 9.82 6.92
CA ASN A 59 1.38 9.12 7.90
C ASN A 59 0.87 7.71 8.19
N ARG A 60 -0.45 7.54 8.26
CA ARG A 60 -1.06 6.21 8.40
C ARG A 60 -0.83 5.36 7.17
N ILE A 61 -0.94 5.94 5.97
CA ILE A 61 -0.67 5.24 4.70
C ILE A 61 0.78 4.76 4.65
N VAL A 62 1.75 5.61 4.99
CA VAL A 62 3.17 5.24 5.05
C VAL A 62 3.39 4.09 6.03
N PHE A 63 2.78 4.16 7.21
CA PHE A 63 2.90 3.11 8.22
C PHE A 63 2.33 1.77 7.71
N TYR A 64 1.17 1.78 7.06
CA TYR A 64 0.57 0.58 6.49
C TYR A 64 1.41 -0.02 5.36
N LEU A 65 1.97 0.81 4.48
CA LEU A 65 2.88 0.35 3.43
C LEU A 65 4.13 -0.31 4.01
N ALA A 66 4.74 0.30 5.01
CA ALA A 66 5.91 -0.25 5.69
C ALA A 66 5.58 -1.60 6.35
N ARG A 67 4.40 -1.72 6.95
CA ARG A 67 3.93 -2.93 7.59
C ARG A 67 3.68 -4.07 6.58
N LEU A 68 3.04 -3.76 5.45
CA LEU A 68 2.82 -4.72 4.36
C LEU A 68 4.14 -5.27 3.80
N ILE A 69 5.18 -4.46 3.76
CA ILE A 69 6.53 -4.90 3.36
C ILE A 69 7.16 -5.74 4.48
N SER A 70 7.22 -5.23 5.70
CA SER A 70 7.98 -5.87 6.79
C SER A 70 7.37 -7.19 7.24
N SER A 71 6.05 -7.33 7.18
CA SER A 71 5.35 -8.57 7.52
C SER A 71 5.63 -9.74 6.59
N GLN A 72 6.22 -9.49 5.43
CA GLN A 72 6.61 -10.54 4.49
C GLN A 72 7.82 -11.35 4.95
N LYS A 73 8.63 -10.82 5.88
CA LYS A 73 9.78 -11.52 6.43
C LYS A 73 9.34 -12.80 7.15
N GLY A 74 9.97 -13.93 6.80
CA GLY A 74 9.60 -15.24 7.32
C GLY A 74 8.46 -15.93 6.57
N ILE A 75 7.75 -15.22 5.69
CA ILE A 75 6.67 -15.75 4.83
C ILE A 75 7.12 -15.81 3.38
N ASN A 76 7.47 -14.66 2.78
CA ASN A 76 7.87 -14.55 1.39
C ASN A 76 9.38 -14.58 1.20
N PHE A 77 10.13 -14.18 2.21
CA PHE A 77 11.59 -14.21 2.20
C PHE A 77 12.16 -14.48 3.59
N ALA A 78 13.37 -15.01 3.62
CA ALA A 78 14.13 -15.24 4.84
C ALA A 78 15.59 -14.77 4.65
N LYS A 79 16.30 -14.53 5.75
CA LYS A 79 17.70 -14.10 5.71
C LYS A 79 17.91 -12.89 4.79
N SER A 80 18.74 -13.01 3.76
CA SER A 80 19.08 -11.95 2.81
C SER A 80 18.36 -12.06 1.45
N GLU A 81 17.28 -12.80 1.38
CA GLU A 81 16.49 -13.00 0.15
C GLU A 81 15.55 -11.81 -0.13
N TYR A 82 16.06 -10.59 -0.04
CA TYR A 82 15.25 -9.35 -0.15
C TYR A 82 14.59 -9.17 -1.52
N ASP A 83 15.14 -9.77 -2.58
CA ASP A 83 14.54 -9.69 -3.90
C ASP A 83 13.20 -10.43 -4.01
N ASN A 84 12.88 -11.30 -3.04
CA ASN A 84 11.58 -11.98 -2.95
C ASN A 84 10.48 -11.12 -2.33
N ILE A 85 10.79 -9.88 -1.92
CA ILE A 85 9.77 -8.94 -1.45
C ILE A 85 8.79 -8.64 -2.58
N LYS A 86 7.51 -8.92 -2.32
CA LYS A 86 6.43 -8.61 -3.24
C LYS A 86 6.05 -7.14 -3.16
N LYS A 87 5.71 -6.55 -4.30
CA LYS A 87 5.17 -5.19 -4.35
C LYS A 87 3.85 -5.12 -3.57
N VAL A 88 3.70 -4.06 -2.80
CA VAL A 88 2.50 -3.80 -2.01
C VAL A 88 1.78 -2.55 -2.48
N TYR A 89 0.45 -2.63 -2.46
CA TYR A 89 -0.46 -1.50 -2.68
C TYR A 89 -1.30 -1.28 -1.43
N SER A 90 -1.44 -0.04 -1.03
CA SER A 90 -2.39 0.38 -0.01
C SER A 90 -3.34 1.39 -0.64
N ILE A 91 -4.61 0.99 -0.82
CA ILE A 91 -5.62 1.76 -1.53
C ILE A 91 -6.59 2.34 -0.51
N TRP A 92 -6.74 3.65 -0.52
CA TRP A 92 -7.57 4.42 0.41
C TRP A 92 -8.69 5.11 -0.34
N ILE A 93 -9.93 4.73 -0.04
CA ILE A 93 -11.13 5.33 -0.62
C ILE A 93 -11.67 6.33 0.40
N CYS A 94 -11.55 7.62 0.08
CA CYS A 94 -11.93 8.72 0.96
C CYS A 94 -13.23 9.37 0.47
N MET A 95 -14.29 9.28 1.27
CA MET A 95 -15.64 9.68 0.90
C MET A 95 -16.07 11.04 1.43
N ASP A 96 -15.24 11.67 2.24
CA ASP A 96 -15.48 13.00 2.83
C ASP A 96 -14.39 13.98 2.35
N ALA A 97 -14.09 13.91 1.07
CA ALA A 97 -13.13 14.79 0.46
C ALA A 97 -13.80 16.10 0.00
N ASP A 98 -13.00 17.02 -0.48
CA ASP A 98 -13.45 18.28 -1.04
C ASP A 98 -14.67 18.08 -1.96
N ARG A 99 -15.70 18.90 -1.75
CA ARG A 99 -16.97 18.83 -2.50
C ARG A 99 -16.84 19.21 -3.97
N THR A 100 -15.69 19.71 -4.40
CA THR A 100 -15.53 20.32 -5.71
C THR A 100 -15.04 19.35 -6.77
N SER A 101 -14.25 18.32 -6.40
CA SER A 101 -13.65 17.42 -7.39
C SER A 101 -13.30 16.06 -6.83
N ASP A 102 -13.36 15.05 -7.69
CA ASP A 102 -12.77 13.74 -7.43
C ASP A 102 -11.28 13.78 -7.78
N SER A 103 -10.49 12.94 -7.13
CA SER A 103 -9.06 12.83 -7.44
C SER A 103 -8.50 11.45 -7.13
N ILE A 104 -7.41 11.10 -7.82
CA ILE A 104 -6.59 9.94 -7.51
C ILE A 104 -5.15 10.42 -7.37
N SER A 105 -4.56 10.15 -6.19
CA SER A 105 -3.16 10.47 -5.92
C SER A 105 -2.37 9.19 -5.67
N ARG A 106 -1.14 9.16 -6.13
CA ARG A 106 -0.22 8.05 -5.91
C ARG A 106 0.94 8.49 -5.03
N ILE A 107 1.23 7.67 -4.02
CA ILE A 107 2.40 7.78 -3.15
C ILE A 107 3.34 6.64 -3.51
N SER A 108 4.58 6.93 -3.83
CA SER A 108 5.57 5.92 -4.24
C SER A 108 6.98 6.26 -3.77
N LEU A 109 7.83 5.24 -3.71
CA LEU A 109 9.26 5.45 -3.47
C LEU A 109 9.93 5.99 -4.73
N LYS A 110 10.85 6.93 -4.55
CA LYS A 110 11.64 7.52 -5.61
C LYS A 110 13.09 7.68 -5.14
N ALA A 111 14.03 7.37 -6.01
CA ALA A 111 15.44 7.63 -5.78
C ALA A 111 15.87 8.86 -6.60
N ASP A 112 16.48 9.83 -5.94
CA ASP A 112 17.08 11.02 -6.57
C ASP A 112 18.59 10.96 -6.46
N THR A 113 19.29 11.29 -7.54
CA THR A 113 20.75 11.44 -7.53
C THR A 113 21.11 12.83 -7.00
N LEU A 114 21.70 12.88 -5.82
CA LEU A 114 22.08 14.14 -5.19
C LEU A 114 23.48 14.61 -5.57
N PHE A 115 24.33 13.69 -5.99
CA PHE A 115 25.70 13.98 -6.43
C PHE A 115 26.21 12.89 -7.36
N GLY A 116 27.02 13.28 -8.35
CA GLY A 116 27.70 12.36 -9.24
C GLY A 116 26.81 11.79 -10.35
N LYS A 117 27.26 10.69 -10.96
CA LYS A 117 26.58 10.05 -12.07
C LYS A 117 25.34 9.28 -11.58
N PRO A 118 24.18 9.40 -12.24
CA PRO A 118 23.00 8.63 -11.87
C PRO A 118 23.24 7.12 -11.87
N CYS A 119 22.73 6.44 -10.82
CA CYS A 119 22.70 4.99 -10.69
C CYS A 119 21.25 4.50 -10.81
N GLY A 120 21.02 3.40 -11.52
CA GLY A 120 19.70 2.80 -11.63
C GLY A 120 19.35 1.95 -10.41
N PHE A 121 18.06 1.99 -10.02
CA PHE A 121 17.49 1.14 -8.97
C PHE A 121 16.26 0.40 -9.53
N PRO A 122 16.45 -0.63 -10.39
CA PRO A 122 15.36 -1.22 -11.18
C PRO A 122 14.32 -1.96 -10.34
N LYS A 123 14.62 -2.32 -9.10
CA LYS A 123 13.73 -3.07 -8.21
C LYS A 123 13.18 -2.23 -7.04
N LEU A 124 13.29 -0.90 -7.10
CA LEU A 124 12.86 -0.01 -6.03
C LEU A 124 11.32 0.09 -5.93
N ASP A 125 10.59 -0.12 -7.00
CA ASP A 125 9.13 0.04 -7.08
C ASP A 125 8.39 -1.08 -6.34
N LYS A 126 8.42 -1.03 -5.00
CA LYS A 126 7.84 -2.04 -4.10
C LYS A 126 6.68 -1.53 -3.25
N MET A 127 6.49 -0.23 -3.17
CA MET A 127 5.45 0.39 -2.33
C MET A 127 4.64 1.39 -3.14
N CYS A 128 3.32 1.24 -3.12
CA CYS A 128 2.41 2.16 -3.78
C CYS A 128 1.19 2.44 -2.89
N GLY A 129 1.05 3.67 -2.45
CA GLY A 129 -0.17 4.19 -1.85
C GLY A 129 -1.05 4.83 -2.92
N MET A 130 -2.34 4.52 -2.91
CA MET A 130 -3.34 5.14 -3.78
C MET A 130 -4.40 5.80 -2.91
N VAL A 131 -4.62 7.10 -3.09
CA VAL A 131 -5.65 7.85 -2.40
C VAL A 131 -6.71 8.26 -3.41
N ILE A 132 -7.87 7.61 -3.34
CA ILE A 132 -9.02 7.87 -4.18
C ILE A 132 -9.98 8.75 -3.38
N ARG A 133 -10.14 10.00 -3.80
CA ARG A 133 -11.04 10.95 -3.16
C ARG A 133 -12.32 11.05 -3.97
N ILE A 134 -13.43 10.78 -3.32
CA ILE A 134 -14.76 10.85 -3.93
C ILE A 134 -15.49 12.00 -3.26
N ARG A 135 -15.92 12.97 -4.07
CA ARG A 135 -16.73 14.09 -3.56
C ARG A 135 -18.05 13.58 -2.98
N ASN A 136 -18.45 14.17 -1.89
CA ASN A 136 -19.76 13.91 -1.30
C ASN A 136 -20.83 14.78 -1.98
N ASN A 137 -21.71 14.15 -2.74
CA ASN A 137 -22.83 14.82 -3.40
C ASN A 137 -24.11 14.89 -2.53
N ASN A 138 -24.02 14.53 -1.24
CA ASN A 138 -25.15 14.68 -0.35
C ASN A 138 -25.42 16.18 -0.07
N ASN A 139 -26.39 16.70 -0.75
CA ASN A 139 -27.00 17.98 -0.43
C ASN A 139 -27.91 17.85 0.80
#